data_07bdefe87c8dd29677559bea5c7e533e
#
_entry.id   07bdefe87c8dd29677559bea5c7e533e
#
_cell.length_a   1.000
_cell.length_b   1.000
_cell.length_c   1.000
_cell.angle_alpha   90.00
_cell.angle_beta   90.00
_cell.angle_gamma   90.00
#
_symmetry.space_group_name_H-M   'P 1'
#
loop_
_entity.id
_entity.type
_entity.pdbx_description
1 polymer ?
#
loop_
_entity_poly.entity_id
_entity_poly.type
_entity_poly.pdbx_seq_one_letter_code
_entity_poly.pdbx_strand_id
1 'polypeptide(L)'
;NERLQNFSVDTQLESKFATGDVEHTLLTGVDFMRMRNDINASFGSAPSIDLYNKYHPEYFAFGSAEPYQMNESKQTGIYVQDQAEWNKWVFTLGGRYDWSKQATTVRENSYTPTEGYIERNDHQFTWRGGVNYLFDNGISPYFSYSQSFEPSAFDLWSNPRISYKPSKGEQYEAGVKYV
;
A
#
# COMPACT_ATOMS: atom_id res chain seq x y z
N ASN A 1 -16.48 -16.47 -0.37
CA ASN A 1 -16.21 -15.98 1.00
C ASN A 1 -14.78 -15.49 1.11
N GLU A 2 -14.61 -14.35 1.76
CA GLU A 2 -13.31 -13.72 1.99
C GLU A 2 -13.17 -13.37 3.47
N ARG A 3 -11.99 -13.60 4.03
CA ARG A 3 -11.66 -13.25 5.40
C ARG A 3 -10.37 -12.44 5.42
N LEU A 4 -10.50 -11.14 5.68
CA LEU A 4 -9.38 -10.22 5.81
C LEU A 4 -9.03 -10.04 7.31
N GLN A 5 -7.75 -10.15 7.62
CA GLN A 5 -7.17 -9.85 8.93
C GLN A 5 -6.05 -8.84 8.73
N ASN A 6 -6.09 -7.75 9.49
CA ASN A 6 -5.05 -6.73 9.49
C ASN A 6 -4.59 -6.46 10.92
N PHE A 7 -3.27 -6.36 11.09
CA PHE A 7 -2.62 -5.96 12.32
C PHE A 7 -1.57 -4.91 11.97
N SER A 8 -1.61 -3.76 12.63
CA SER A 8 -0.63 -2.69 12.45
C SER A 8 -0.24 -2.07 13.79
N VAL A 9 1.03 -1.72 13.91
CA VAL A 9 1.59 -0.97 15.04
C VAL A 9 2.48 0.11 14.46
N ASP A 10 2.34 1.33 14.95
CA ASP A 10 3.24 2.45 14.71
C ASP A 10 3.71 3.01 16.04
N THR A 11 5.00 3.21 16.17
CA THR A 11 5.64 3.80 17.34
C THR A 11 6.50 4.96 16.89
N GLN A 12 6.20 6.15 17.41
CA GLN A 12 6.87 7.38 17.00
C GLN A 12 7.35 8.18 18.21
N LEU A 13 8.43 8.91 18.01
CA LEU A 13 8.99 9.87 18.94
C LEU A 13 9.07 11.24 18.27
N GLU A 14 8.43 12.22 18.88
CA GLU A 14 8.57 13.63 18.53
C GLU A 14 9.55 14.30 19.47
N SER A 15 10.52 15.02 18.92
CA SER A 15 11.53 15.78 19.66
C SER A 15 11.57 17.21 19.14
N LYS A 16 11.47 18.19 20.06
CA LYS A 16 11.58 19.62 19.76
C LYS A 16 12.87 20.19 20.34
N PHE A 17 13.61 20.87 19.49
CA PHE A 17 14.87 21.51 19.88
C PHE A 17 15.17 22.70 18.97
N ALA A 18 16.13 23.54 19.34
CA ALA A 18 16.57 24.67 18.53
C ALA A 18 18.07 24.55 18.20
N THR A 19 18.42 24.97 16.99
CA THR A 19 19.82 25.12 16.55
C THR A 19 20.02 26.56 16.11
N GLY A 20 20.53 27.38 17.02
CA GLY A 20 20.57 28.83 16.84
C GLY A 20 19.18 29.42 16.73
N ASP A 21 18.88 30.09 15.63
CA ASP A 21 17.57 30.71 15.37
C ASP A 21 16.57 29.76 14.63
N VAL A 22 16.93 28.49 14.46
CA VAL A 22 16.08 27.48 13.79
C VAL A 22 15.42 26.59 14.84
N GLU A 23 14.10 26.53 14.83
CA GLU A 23 13.31 25.60 15.64
C GLU A 23 13.06 24.32 14.85
N HIS A 24 13.31 23.17 15.47
CA HIS A 24 13.16 21.84 14.86
C HIS A 24 12.07 21.06 15.55
N THR A 25 11.23 20.44 14.75
CA THR A 25 10.32 19.37 15.18
C THR A 25 10.70 18.09 14.44
N LEU A 26 11.49 17.26 15.12
CA LEU A 26 12.00 15.99 14.59
C LEU A 26 11.03 14.86 14.97
N LEU A 27 10.54 14.15 13.97
CA LEU A 27 9.74 12.95 14.12
C LEU A 27 10.55 11.74 13.65
N THR A 28 10.67 10.73 14.51
CA THR A 28 11.28 9.45 14.18
C THR A 28 10.33 8.33 14.54
N GLY A 29 10.31 7.26 13.76
CA GLY A 29 9.41 6.17 14.07
C GLY A 29 9.74 4.88 13.35
N VAL A 30 9.04 3.84 13.82
CA VAL A 30 9.04 2.50 13.23
C VAL A 30 7.60 2.01 13.18
N ASP A 31 7.21 1.45 12.05
CA ASP A 31 5.91 0.82 11.89
C ASP A 31 6.04 -0.63 11.40
N PHE A 32 5.04 -1.40 11.74
CA PHE A 32 4.86 -2.76 11.29
C PHE A 32 3.42 -2.99 10.89
N MET A 33 3.21 -3.61 9.73
CA MET A 33 1.91 -4.02 9.24
C MET A 33 1.96 -5.48 8.78
N ARG A 34 0.93 -6.24 9.13
CA ARG A 34 0.66 -7.57 8.60
C ARG A 34 -0.79 -7.66 8.15
N MET A 35 -0.98 -8.02 6.90
CA MET A 35 -2.30 -8.29 6.33
C MET A 35 -2.33 -9.75 5.85
N ARG A 36 -3.44 -10.42 6.14
CA ARG A 36 -3.74 -11.77 5.64
C ARG A 36 -5.14 -11.79 5.08
N ASN A 37 -5.27 -12.30 3.87
CA ASN A 37 -6.53 -12.47 3.18
C ASN A 37 -6.69 -13.92 2.75
N ASP A 38 -7.66 -14.62 3.36
CA ASP A 38 -8.05 -15.98 3.00
C ASP A 38 -9.31 -15.93 2.11
N ILE A 39 -9.20 -16.44 0.89
CA ILE A 39 -10.26 -16.45 -0.12
C ILE A 39 -10.75 -17.87 -0.31
N ASN A 40 -12.06 -18.09 -0.15
CA ASN A 40 -12.73 -19.30 -0.54
C ASN A 40 -13.62 -19.01 -1.75
N ALA A 41 -13.52 -19.81 -2.78
CA ALA A 41 -14.26 -19.64 -4.02
C ALA A 41 -15.05 -20.91 -4.38
N SER A 42 -16.18 -20.71 -5.07
CA SER A 42 -16.86 -21.77 -5.79
C SER A 42 -17.07 -21.32 -7.22
N PHE A 43 -16.86 -22.22 -8.14
CA PHE A 43 -17.08 -21.99 -9.57
C PHE A 43 -18.15 -22.97 -10.08
N GLY A 44 -18.86 -22.57 -11.10
CA GLY A 44 -19.87 -23.41 -11.73
C GLY A 44 -20.01 -23.04 -13.20
N SER A 45 -20.44 -24.01 -14.01
CA SER A 45 -20.76 -23.76 -15.41
C SER A 45 -22.23 -23.37 -15.50
N ALA A 46 -22.51 -22.20 -16.08
CA ALA A 46 -23.89 -21.85 -16.44
C ALA A 46 -24.32 -22.66 -17.67
N PRO A 47 -25.57 -23.16 -17.75
CA PRO A 47 -26.07 -23.76 -18.94
C PRO A 47 -26.16 -22.77 -20.10
N SER A 48 -26.01 -23.25 -21.32
CA SER A 48 -26.14 -22.42 -22.51
C SER A 48 -27.55 -21.78 -22.59
N ILE A 49 -27.57 -20.50 -22.91
CA ILE A 49 -28.82 -19.75 -23.12
C ILE A 49 -29.07 -19.64 -24.62
N ASP A 50 -30.27 -20.05 -25.07
CA ASP A 50 -30.73 -19.76 -26.42
C ASP A 50 -31.31 -18.35 -26.47
N LEU A 51 -30.69 -17.46 -27.24
CA LEU A 51 -31.10 -16.06 -27.38
C LEU A 51 -32.47 -15.90 -28.05
N TYR A 52 -32.93 -16.91 -28.79
CA TYR A 52 -34.20 -16.89 -29.53
C TYR A 52 -35.31 -17.64 -28.82
N ASN A 53 -34.98 -18.44 -27.81
CA ASN A 53 -35.93 -19.19 -27.01
C ASN A 53 -35.98 -18.61 -25.59
N LYS A 54 -37.15 -18.17 -25.14
CA LYS A 54 -37.34 -17.59 -23.79
C LYS A 54 -37.21 -18.60 -22.64
N TYR A 55 -36.66 -19.77 -22.90
CA TYR A 55 -36.38 -20.75 -21.85
C TYR A 55 -35.10 -20.29 -21.09
N HIS A 56 -35.32 -19.79 -19.89
CA HIS A 56 -34.27 -19.54 -18.94
C HIS A 56 -34.25 -20.69 -17.95
N PRO A 57 -33.12 -21.44 -17.82
CA PRO A 57 -33.02 -22.44 -16.77
C PRO A 57 -33.16 -21.73 -15.41
N GLU A 58 -34.20 -22.13 -14.67
CA GLU A 58 -34.61 -21.45 -13.42
C GLU A 58 -33.54 -21.55 -12.31
N TYR A 59 -32.60 -22.48 -12.38
CA TYR A 59 -31.64 -22.70 -11.31
C TYR A 59 -30.36 -23.40 -11.79
N PHE A 60 -29.21 -22.85 -11.44
CA PHE A 60 -27.99 -23.63 -11.33
C PHE A 60 -27.38 -23.41 -9.93
N ALA A 61 -26.98 -24.51 -9.28
CA ALA A 61 -26.37 -24.45 -7.96
C ALA A 61 -24.87 -24.32 -8.11
N PHE A 62 -24.30 -23.33 -7.42
CA PHE A 62 -22.88 -23.31 -7.17
C PHE A 62 -22.51 -24.40 -6.16
N GLY A 63 -21.38 -25.06 -6.35
CA GLY A 63 -20.81 -25.96 -5.36
C GLY A 63 -20.48 -25.23 -4.06
N SER A 64 -20.12 -25.96 -3.02
CA SER A 64 -19.61 -25.38 -1.77
C SER A 64 -18.35 -24.58 -2.05
N ALA A 65 -18.19 -23.45 -1.36
CA ALA A 65 -16.97 -22.67 -1.46
C ALA A 65 -15.80 -23.45 -0.82
N GLU A 66 -14.75 -23.66 -1.61
CA GLU A 66 -13.51 -24.34 -1.20
C GLU A 66 -12.41 -23.33 -0.96
N PRO A 67 -11.40 -23.65 -0.11
CA PRO A 67 -10.20 -22.82 0.03
C PRO A 67 -9.52 -22.64 -1.33
N TYR A 68 -9.36 -21.40 -1.77
CA TYR A 68 -8.85 -21.09 -3.09
C TYR A 68 -7.48 -20.42 -3.03
N GLN A 69 -7.35 -19.35 -2.25
CA GLN A 69 -6.15 -18.55 -2.21
C GLN A 69 -5.93 -17.94 -0.83
N MET A 70 -4.67 -17.83 -0.43
CA MET A 70 -4.25 -17.09 0.75
C MET A 70 -3.19 -16.07 0.34
N ASN A 71 -3.44 -14.80 0.64
CA ASN A 71 -2.47 -13.72 0.46
C ASN A 71 -1.97 -13.25 1.82
N GLU A 72 -0.66 -13.14 1.97
CA GLU A 72 -0.03 -12.53 3.14
C GLU A 72 0.87 -11.38 2.69
N SER A 73 0.72 -10.23 3.34
CA SER A 73 1.59 -9.07 3.18
C SER A 73 2.12 -8.65 4.54
N LYS A 74 3.43 -8.46 4.64
CA LYS A 74 4.12 -7.91 5.81
C LYS A 74 4.95 -6.73 5.36
N GLN A 75 4.88 -5.65 6.10
CA GLN A 75 5.69 -4.46 5.85
C GLN A 75 6.24 -3.95 7.17
N THR A 76 7.51 -3.56 7.14
CA THR A 76 8.18 -2.86 8.24
C THR A 76 8.81 -1.62 7.67
N GLY A 77 8.60 -0.47 8.32
CA GLY A 77 9.17 0.80 7.91
C GLY A 77 9.91 1.47 9.06
N ILE A 78 11.01 2.14 8.75
CA ILE A 78 11.65 3.11 9.63
C ILE A 78 11.60 4.47 8.94
N TYR A 79 11.34 5.52 9.69
CA TYR A 79 11.25 6.86 9.12
C TYR A 79 11.80 7.94 10.05
N VAL A 80 12.24 9.01 9.42
CA VAL A 80 12.66 10.24 10.08
C VAL A 80 12.15 11.42 9.27
N GLN A 81 11.65 12.44 9.95
CA GLN A 81 11.25 13.69 9.33
C GLN A 81 11.63 14.84 10.25
N ASP A 82 12.18 15.89 9.70
CA ASP A 82 12.41 17.17 10.38
C ASP A 82 11.56 18.26 9.74
N GLN A 83 10.91 19.06 10.58
CA GLN A 83 10.33 20.33 10.22
C GLN A 83 11.16 21.41 10.90
N ALA A 84 11.86 22.20 10.08
CA ALA A 84 12.72 23.29 10.52
C ALA A 84 12.04 24.64 10.23
N GLU A 85 11.84 25.42 11.28
CA GLU A 85 11.25 26.76 11.20
C GLU A 85 12.32 27.83 11.43
N TRP A 86 12.46 28.71 10.45
CA TRP A 86 13.40 29.82 10.50
C TRP A 86 12.74 31.11 10.04
N ASN A 87 12.47 32.02 10.97
CA ASN A 87 11.71 33.24 10.73
C ASN A 87 10.32 32.92 10.12
N LYS A 88 10.13 33.21 8.83
CA LYS A 88 8.89 32.97 8.06
C LYS A 88 8.99 31.75 7.16
N TRP A 89 10.12 31.06 7.15
CA TRP A 89 10.33 29.87 6.37
C TRP A 89 10.06 28.60 7.19
N VAL A 90 9.34 27.69 6.58
CA VAL A 90 9.16 26.32 7.11
C VAL A 90 9.68 25.35 6.08
N PHE A 91 10.69 24.58 6.47
CA PHE A 91 11.26 23.51 5.65
C PHE A 91 10.84 22.17 6.23
N THR A 92 10.48 21.25 5.38
CA THR A 92 10.19 19.85 5.75
C THR A 92 11.10 18.96 4.95
N LEU A 93 11.81 18.05 5.61
CA LEU A 93 12.59 17.00 4.97
C LEU A 93 12.35 15.70 5.69
N GLY A 94 12.02 14.64 4.95
CA GLY A 94 11.78 13.33 5.52
C GLY A 94 12.28 12.22 4.62
N GLY A 95 12.70 11.12 5.26
CA GLY A 95 13.10 9.89 4.60
C GLY A 95 12.48 8.68 5.28
N ARG A 96 12.19 7.66 4.48
CA ARG A 96 11.63 6.40 4.94
C ARG A 96 12.29 5.24 4.22
N TYR A 97 12.54 4.17 4.94
CA TYR A 97 13.00 2.92 4.37
C TYR A 97 12.03 1.79 4.74
N ASP A 98 11.52 1.13 3.71
CA ASP A 98 10.54 0.06 3.82
C ASP A 98 11.13 -1.29 3.43
N TRP A 99 10.79 -2.32 4.19
CA TRP A 99 10.92 -3.73 3.84
C TRP A 99 9.53 -4.31 3.70
N SER A 100 9.27 -4.94 2.57
CA SER A 100 8.00 -5.58 2.26
C SER A 100 8.22 -7.03 1.88
N LYS A 101 7.40 -7.91 2.45
CA LYS A 101 7.31 -9.32 2.08
C LYS A 101 5.88 -9.62 1.70
N GLN A 102 5.70 -10.11 0.48
CA GLN A 102 4.42 -10.56 -0.02
C GLN A 102 4.50 -12.05 -0.38
N ALA A 103 3.47 -12.79 -0.04
CA ALA A 103 3.33 -14.19 -0.37
C ALA A 103 1.90 -14.52 -0.77
N THR A 104 1.77 -15.35 -1.77
CA THR A 104 0.49 -15.92 -2.19
C THR A 104 0.60 -17.42 -2.27
N THR A 105 -0.33 -18.11 -1.61
CA THR A 105 -0.53 -19.55 -1.71
C THR A 105 -1.83 -19.81 -2.46
N VAL A 106 -1.75 -20.49 -3.59
CA VAL A 106 -2.91 -21.07 -4.27
C VAL A 106 -3.10 -22.46 -3.71
N ARG A 107 -4.28 -22.75 -3.17
CA ARG A 107 -4.56 -24.03 -2.50
C ARG A 107 -5.09 -25.04 -3.50
N GLU A 108 -4.72 -26.30 -3.29
CA GLU A 108 -5.32 -27.41 -4.00
C GLU A 108 -6.82 -27.51 -3.66
N ASN A 109 -7.64 -27.60 -4.68
CA ASN A 109 -9.09 -27.75 -4.58
C ASN A 109 -9.62 -28.40 -5.88
N SER A 110 -10.95 -28.58 -5.99
CA SER A 110 -11.58 -29.20 -7.17
C SER A 110 -11.34 -28.46 -8.50
N TYR A 111 -10.92 -27.20 -8.46
CA TYR A 111 -10.66 -26.34 -9.64
C TYR A 111 -9.15 -26.15 -9.90
N THR A 112 -8.35 -26.29 -8.87
CA THR A 112 -6.90 -26.10 -8.91
C THR A 112 -6.22 -27.35 -8.36
N PRO A 113 -5.84 -28.30 -9.23
CA PRO A 113 -5.39 -29.65 -8.79
C PRO A 113 -3.98 -29.64 -8.21
N THR A 114 -3.31 -28.50 -8.14
CA THR A 114 -1.93 -28.40 -7.62
C THR A 114 -1.77 -27.16 -6.77
N GLU A 115 -1.27 -27.33 -5.57
CA GLU A 115 -0.86 -26.22 -4.71
C GLU A 115 0.25 -25.39 -5.36
N GLY A 116 0.21 -24.10 -5.18
CA GLY A 116 1.23 -23.19 -5.68
C GLY A 116 1.57 -22.12 -4.68
N TYR A 117 2.85 -21.79 -4.59
CA TYR A 117 3.38 -20.75 -3.73
C TYR A 117 4.25 -19.79 -4.53
N ILE A 118 4.08 -18.50 -4.27
CA ILE A 118 4.95 -17.45 -4.79
C ILE A 118 5.21 -16.43 -3.68
N GLU A 119 6.45 -16.01 -3.55
CA GLU A 119 6.89 -15.04 -2.55
C GLU A 119 7.78 -13.99 -3.18
N ARG A 120 7.70 -12.77 -2.67
CA ARG A 120 8.57 -11.68 -3.03
C ARG A 120 8.94 -10.85 -1.82
N ASN A 121 10.22 -10.48 -1.78
CA ASN A 121 10.77 -9.54 -0.81
C ASN A 121 11.25 -8.30 -1.57
N ASP A 122 10.78 -7.15 -1.17
CA ASP A 122 11.15 -5.85 -1.73
C ASP A 122 11.61 -4.91 -0.61
N HIS A 123 12.45 -3.96 -0.96
CA HIS A 123 12.86 -2.88 -0.07
C HIS A 123 13.01 -1.60 -0.87
N GLN A 124 12.69 -0.47 -0.27
CA GLN A 124 12.74 0.81 -0.95
C GLN A 124 13.00 1.94 0.04
N PHE A 125 13.88 2.84 -0.37
CA PHE A 125 13.99 4.16 0.23
C PHE A 125 13.11 5.15 -0.55
N THR A 126 12.36 5.94 0.19
CA THR A 126 11.56 7.07 -0.33
C THR A 126 11.85 8.31 0.50
N TRP A 127 11.72 9.48 -0.11
CA TRP A 127 11.91 10.73 0.60
C TRP A 127 10.89 11.77 0.17
N ARG A 128 10.71 12.78 1.03
CA ARG A 128 9.89 13.96 0.76
C ARG A 128 10.61 15.20 1.22
N GLY A 129 10.40 16.30 0.51
CA GLY A 129 10.90 17.61 0.87
C GLY A 129 9.88 18.69 0.56
N GLY A 130 9.84 19.72 1.36
CA GLY A 130 8.92 20.84 1.16
C GLY A 130 9.44 22.14 1.72
N VAL A 131 8.96 23.23 1.17
CA VAL A 131 9.21 24.57 1.65
C VAL A 131 7.92 25.37 1.64
N ASN A 132 7.73 26.17 2.68
CA ASN A 132 6.60 27.05 2.84
C ASN A 132 7.10 28.40 3.36
N TYR A 133 6.54 29.49 2.90
CA TYR A 133 6.83 30.83 3.38
C TYR A 133 5.57 31.53 3.91
N LEU A 134 5.64 32.00 5.15
CA LEU A 134 4.53 32.61 5.88
C LEU A 134 4.60 34.14 5.76
N PHE A 135 3.77 34.74 4.92
CA PHE A 135 3.63 36.20 4.85
C PHE A 135 2.77 36.74 5.99
N ASP A 136 3.03 37.98 6.42
CA ASP A 136 2.28 38.63 7.51
C ASP A 136 0.80 38.88 7.17
N ASN A 137 0.44 38.88 5.90
CA ASN A 137 -0.93 39.04 5.41
C ASN A 137 -1.71 37.71 5.36
N GLY A 138 -1.18 36.62 5.91
CA GLY A 138 -1.82 35.31 5.94
C GLY A 138 -1.62 34.47 4.67
N ILE A 139 -0.98 34.99 3.64
CA ILE A 139 -0.65 34.24 2.41
C ILE A 139 0.54 33.33 2.69
N SER A 140 0.48 32.08 2.22
CA SER A 140 1.47 31.07 2.47
C SER A 140 1.70 30.19 1.22
N PRO A 141 2.57 30.63 0.29
CA PRO A 141 2.96 29.80 -0.85
C PRO A 141 3.82 28.62 -0.37
N TYR A 142 3.65 27.50 -1.05
CA TYR A 142 4.43 26.29 -0.75
C TYR A 142 4.78 25.53 -2.02
N PHE A 143 5.84 24.75 -1.90
CA PHE A 143 6.24 23.73 -2.86
C PHE A 143 6.64 22.47 -2.13
N SER A 144 6.23 21.32 -2.65
CA SER A 144 6.65 20.02 -2.10
C SER A 144 6.95 19.01 -3.19
N TYR A 145 7.85 18.10 -2.87
CA TYR A 145 8.18 16.90 -3.62
C TYR A 145 8.04 15.69 -2.72
N SER A 146 7.48 14.61 -3.25
CA SER A 146 7.40 13.34 -2.51
C SER A 146 7.53 12.14 -3.44
N GLN A 147 8.08 11.06 -2.89
CA GLN A 147 8.12 9.76 -3.52
C GLN A 147 7.21 8.79 -2.79
N SER A 148 6.60 7.89 -3.54
CA SER A 148 5.82 6.78 -3.01
C SER A 148 6.34 5.44 -3.53
N PHE A 149 6.05 4.39 -2.76
CA PHE A 149 6.39 3.01 -3.06
C PHE A 149 5.16 2.14 -2.80
N GLU A 150 4.85 1.27 -3.76
CA GLU A 150 3.79 0.27 -3.61
C GLU A 150 4.35 -1.09 -4.03
N PRO A 151 4.36 -2.08 -3.10
CA PRO A 151 4.73 -3.44 -3.42
C PRO A 151 3.83 -4.01 -4.51
N SER A 152 4.39 -4.76 -5.45
CA SER A 152 3.65 -5.21 -6.61
C SER A 152 2.81 -6.45 -6.37
N ALA A 153 1.78 -6.59 -7.21
CA ALA A 153 0.95 -7.77 -7.28
C ALA A 153 1.66 -8.94 -8.00
N PHE A 154 1.10 -10.15 -7.85
CA PHE A 154 1.52 -11.34 -8.56
C PHE A 154 0.54 -11.64 -9.70
N ASP A 155 1.06 -12.10 -10.85
CA ASP A 155 0.26 -12.78 -11.85
C ASP A 155 0.30 -14.28 -11.57
N LEU A 156 -0.77 -14.79 -11.01
CA LEU A 156 -0.95 -16.17 -10.62
C LEU A 156 -1.41 -17.08 -11.78
N TRP A 157 -1.86 -16.46 -12.87
CA TRP A 157 -2.44 -17.15 -14.02
C TRP A 157 -1.43 -17.41 -15.13
N SER A 158 -0.27 -16.71 -15.11
CA SER A 158 0.82 -16.97 -16.02
C SER A 158 1.54 -18.30 -15.67
N ASN A 159 2.13 -18.93 -16.70
CA ASN A 159 2.98 -20.10 -16.52
C ASN A 159 4.34 -19.86 -17.21
N PRO A 160 5.45 -19.69 -16.47
CA PRO A 160 5.53 -19.64 -14.99
C PRO A 160 4.84 -18.42 -14.39
N ARG A 161 4.46 -18.49 -13.10
CA ARG A 161 3.88 -17.37 -12.36
C ARG A 161 4.86 -16.20 -12.33
N ILE A 162 4.34 -14.99 -12.56
CA ILE A 162 5.17 -13.79 -12.69
C ILE A 162 4.96 -12.91 -11.45
N SER A 163 6.07 -12.41 -10.92
CA SER A 163 6.10 -11.35 -9.91
C SER A 163 6.55 -10.05 -10.59
N TYR A 164 5.70 -9.04 -10.57
CA TYR A 164 6.03 -7.73 -11.13
C TYR A 164 6.96 -6.93 -10.19
N LYS A 165 7.67 -5.94 -10.75
CA LYS A 165 8.45 -5.00 -9.93
C LYS A 165 7.52 -4.06 -9.19
N PRO A 166 7.92 -3.56 -8.00
CA PRO A 166 7.16 -2.53 -7.28
C PRO A 166 6.94 -1.28 -8.11
N SER A 167 5.80 -0.65 -7.89
CA SER A 167 5.49 0.65 -8.47
C SER A 167 6.11 1.77 -7.64
N LYS A 168 6.67 2.77 -8.33
CA LYS A 168 7.20 3.99 -7.73
C LYS A 168 6.44 5.18 -8.29
N GLY A 169 6.02 6.05 -7.41
CA GLY A 169 5.38 7.31 -7.78
C GLY A 169 6.24 8.49 -7.35
N GLU A 170 6.16 9.56 -8.12
CA GLU A 170 6.74 10.86 -7.80
C GLU A 170 5.66 11.91 -7.92
N GLN A 171 5.62 12.83 -6.96
CA GLN A 171 4.64 13.90 -6.93
C GLN A 171 5.35 15.22 -6.69
N TYR A 172 4.99 16.21 -7.51
CA TYR A 172 5.34 17.62 -7.34
C TYR A 172 4.05 18.39 -7.06
N GLU A 173 4.06 19.19 -6.02
CA GLU A 173 2.91 20.02 -5.65
C GLU A 173 3.37 21.44 -5.38
N ALA A 174 2.65 22.41 -5.91
CA ALA A 174 2.82 23.83 -5.62
C ALA A 174 1.46 24.47 -5.38
N GLY A 175 1.38 25.37 -4.42
CA GLY A 175 0.14 26.03 -4.09
C GLY A 175 0.31 27.23 -3.17
N VAL A 176 -0.82 27.82 -2.83
CA VAL A 176 -0.90 28.94 -1.89
C VAL A 176 -2.00 28.64 -0.89
N LYS A 177 -1.68 28.76 0.39
CA LYS A 177 -2.65 28.68 1.50
C LYS A 177 -2.91 30.10 2.02
N TYR A 178 -4.09 30.32 2.58
CA TYR A 178 -4.43 31.52 3.33
C TYR A 178 -4.84 31.13 4.73
N VAL A 179 -4.17 31.65 5.76
CA VAL A 179 -4.36 31.34 7.17
C VAL A 179 -4.81 32.57 7.94
#